data_1bcd8102b9bf3a4cd00d61f8efbeb285
#
_entry.id   1bcd8102b9bf3a4cd00d61f8efbeb285
#
_cell.length_a   1.000
_cell.length_b   1.000
_cell.length_c   1.000
_cell.angle_alpha   90.00
_cell.angle_beta   90.00
_cell.angle_gamma   90.00
#
_symmetry.space_group_name_H-M   'P 1'
#
loop_
_entity.id
_entity.type
_entity.pdbx_description
1 polymer ?
#
loop_
_entity_poly.entity_id
_entity_poly.type
_entity_poly.pdbx_seq_one_letter_code
_entity_poly.pdbx_strand_id
1 'polypeptide(L)'
;MAQEDIVKLLSEMVKIESISSDKNHRDDVDTSAQFVENLFSDLGLNTQVIKVAGGMPAVVAHTELDPSKKTVLLYAHHDVQPVGDLDLWNTDPFDPVVQDGRLFGRGSGDNKSGVVVHYNVVKELLNDLPVNIKIFIEGEEEIGSPTMSDFIEQNRDALEADVIVIADSGNVKIGVPTVTTTLRGLVDGIIEVDQPMRPIHSGVGGGVVPDAFMVLSRIIASFHNEEGELMIEGLTSTDMQVTELEESFLKKMLGSDDINLFDTESISKRLWLEPALDVLAIDAPAVKDAVNLVIPKASAKISLRLPPTEDPEHAMKMLEEHVMKNIPWNASVKFIPNSKGSGVVADPNKPFTTELVNSFNSIWDNETAYIGVGGSIPFANDFVREFPNAELVLVGAADEELGNAHAPNESVQIDHIEMLIESLVKTLKNIS
;
A
#
# COMPACT_ATOMS: atom_id res chain seq x y z
N MET A 1 29.35 5.91 4.06
CA MET A 1 28.56 6.33 5.24
C MET A 1 28.77 5.33 6.36
N ALA A 2 28.74 5.72 7.64
CA ALA A 2 28.84 4.72 8.71
C ALA A 2 27.44 4.16 9.03
N GLN A 3 27.30 2.85 9.08
CA GLN A 3 26.06 2.14 9.47
C GLN A 3 25.51 2.62 10.82
N GLU A 4 26.41 2.97 11.75
CA GLU A 4 26.07 3.53 13.04
C GLU A 4 25.27 4.85 12.93
N ASP A 5 25.55 5.70 11.93
CA ASP A 5 24.82 6.95 11.72
C ASP A 5 23.40 6.69 11.22
N ILE A 6 23.22 5.70 10.34
CA ILE A 6 21.91 5.26 9.83
C ILE A 6 21.06 4.73 10.97
N VAL A 7 21.61 3.79 11.74
CA VAL A 7 20.92 3.18 12.90
C VAL A 7 20.53 4.24 13.92
N LYS A 8 21.44 5.19 14.21
CA LYS A 8 21.16 6.27 15.15
C LYS A 8 20.00 7.15 14.66
N LEU A 9 20.06 7.62 13.41
CA LEU A 9 19.03 8.48 12.84
C LEU A 9 17.67 7.79 12.82
N LEU A 10 17.61 6.55 12.33
CA LEU A 10 16.37 5.79 12.30
C LEU A 10 15.81 5.54 13.71
N SER A 11 16.69 5.25 14.68
CA SER A 11 16.29 5.07 16.08
C SER A 11 15.71 6.35 16.69
N GLU A 12 16.28 7.52 16.38
CA GLU A 12 15.76 8.80 16.84
C GLU A 12 14.37 9.08 16.24
N MET A 13 14.14 8.74 14.98
CA MET A 13 12.82 8.86 14.35
C MET A 13 11.78 7.88 14.91
N VAL A 14 12.15 6.61 15.10
CA VAL A 14 11.24 5.57 15.64
C VAL A 14 10.72 5.94 17.02
N LYS A 15 11.50 6.62 17.85
CA LYS A 15 11.09 7.08 19.19
C LYS A 15 9.96 8.11 19.20
N ILE A 16 9.64 8.71 18.05
CA ILE A 16 8.53 9.67 17.94
C ILE A 16 7.28 8.88 17.57
N GLU A 17 6.29 8.87 18.46
CA GLU A 17 5.04 8.11 18.32
C GLU A 17 4.06 8.78 17.35
N SER A 18 4.47 9.02 16.10
CA SER A 18 3.72 9.78 15.09
C SER A 18 2.51 9.02 14.51
N ILE A 19 1.63 8.52 15.38
CA ILE A 19 0.43 7.75 15.01
C ILE A 19 -0.66 8.71 14.47
N SER A 20 -0.80 8.80 13.15
CA SER A 20 -1.71 9.75 12.49
C SER A 20 -3.19 9.48 12.76
N SER A 21 -3.58 8.22 12.96
CA SER A 21 -4.97 7.83 13.22
C SER A 21 -5.46 8.14 14.64
N ASP A 22 -4.55 8.39 15.61
CA ASP A 22 -4.92 8.68 17.00
C ASP A 22 -4.80 10.17 17.31
N LYS A 23 -5.90 10.77 17.76
CA LYS A 23 -5.97 12.18 18.13
C LYS A 23 -5.06 12.56 19.30
N ASN A 24 -4.69 11.60 20.14
CA ASN A 24 -3.80 11.84 21.28
C ASN A 24 -2.33 11.98 20.84
N HIS A 25 -1.97 11.51 19.65
CA HIS A 25 -0.62 11.58 19.08
C HIS A 25 -0.44 12.70 18.04
N ARG A 26 -1.39 13.66 17.96
CA ARG A 26 -1.28 14.77 17.00
C ARG A 26 -0.03 15.63 17.22
N ASP A 27 0.33 15.88 18.48
CA ASP A 27 1.54 16.63 18.84
C ASP A 27 2.81 15.84 18.47
N ASP A 28 2.75 14.51 18.48
CA ASP A 28 3.85 13.65 18.06
C ASP A 28 4.03 13.66 16.54
N VAL A 29 2.94 13.71 15.77
CA VAL A 29 2.99 13.91 14.32
C VAL A 29 3.59 15.28 13.96
N ASP A 30 3.20 16.34 14.67
CA ASP A 30 3.79 17.69 14.51
C ASP A 30 5.30 17.67 14.89
N THR A 31 5.68 16.95 15.95
CA THR A 31 7.07 16.75 16.37
C THR A 31 7.89 15.99 15.32
N SER A 32 7.31 14.95 14.73
CA SER A 32 7.96 14.18 13.67
C SER A 32 8.20 15.04 12.42
N ALA A 33 7.21 15.84 12.00
CA ALA A 33 7.38 16.78 10.89
C ALA A 33 8.48 17.80 11.15
N GLN A 34 8.54 18.36 12.36
CA GLN A 34 9.60 19.31 12.74
C GLN A 34 10.97 18.64 12.78
N PHE A 35 11.06 17.39 13.22
CA PHE A 35 12.30 16.62 13.18
C PHE A 35 12.78 16.44 11.73
N VAL A 36 11.90 16.05 10.82
CA VAL A 36 12.21 15.87 9.39
C VAL A 36 12.60 17.20 8.73
N GLU A 37 11.88 18.28 9.06
CA GLU A 37 12.22 19.63 8.57
C GLU A 37 13.64 20.03 8.97
N ASN A 38 14.00 19.83 10.23
CA ASN A 38 15.35 20.15 10.72
C ASN A 38 16.43 19.31 10.01
N LEU A 39 16.16 18.02 9.74
CA LEU A 39 17.11 17.15 9.02
C LEU A 39 17.51 17.72 7.66
N PHE A 40 16.54 18.13 6.84
CA PHE A 40 16.81 18.66 5.50
C PHE A 40 17.29 20.11 5.53
N SER A 41 16.84 20.90 6.50
CA SER A 41 17.32 22.27 6.73
C SER A 41 18.80 22.29 7.13
N ASP A 42 19.24 21.38 7.98
CA ASP A 42 20.65 21.24 8.39
C ASP A 42 21.58 20.84 7.22
N LEU A 43 21.03 20.18 6.19
CA LEU A 43 21.72 19.94 4.92
C LEU A 43 21.77 21.18 4.01
N GLY A 44 21.09 22.27 4.37
CA GLY A 44 21.05 23.51 3.59
C GLY A 44 19.99 23.54 2.50
N LEU A 45 19.00 22.63 2.49
CA LEU A 45 17.87 22.71 1.60
C LEU A 45 16.91 23.81 2.02
N ASN A 46 16.15 24.34 1.06
CA ASN A 46 15.01 25.21 1.35
C ASN A 46 13.84 24.32 1.78
N THR A 47 13.48 24.36 3.05
CA THR A 47 12.52 23.48 3.71
C THR A 47 11.31 24.22 4.23
N GLN A 48 10.15 23.58 4.19
CA GLN A 48 8.90 24.09 4.75
C GLN A 48 8.05 22.94 5.30
N VAL A 49 7.46 23.15 6.49
CA VAL A 49 6.34 22.33 6.97
C VAL A 49 5.05 22.94 6.46
N ILE A 50 4.28 22.19 5.71
CA ILE A 50 3.01 22.64 5.13
C ILE A 50 1.87 21.78 5.70
N LYS A 51 0.79 22.46 6.07
CA LYS A 51 -0.43 21.83 6.57
C LYS A 51 -1.62 22.39 5.78
N VAL A 52 -2.27 21.56 5.00
CA VAL A 52 -3.53 21.95 4.35
C VAL A 52 -4.70 21.83 5.33
N ALA A 53 -5.82 22.47 5.03
CA ALA A 53 -6.95 22.53 5.95
C ALA A 53 -7.49 21.13 6.29
N GLY A 54 -7.44 20.77 7.56
CA GLY A 54 -7.91 19.47 8.07
C GLY A 54 -6.88 18.34 8.04
N GLY A 55 -5.73 18.54 7.36
CA GLY A 55 -4.67 17.54 7.20
C GLY A 55 -3.62 17.55 8.30
N MET A 56 -2.73 16.58 8.24
CA MET A 56 -1.51 16.50 9.04
C MET A 56 -0.36 17.28 8.37
N PRO A 57 0.71 17.60 9.12
CA PRO A 57 1.85 18.32 8.55
C PRO A 57 2.64 17.44 7.60
N ALA A 58 2.97 17.99 6.44
CA ALA A 58 3.92 17.39 5.51
C ALA A 58 5.15 18.31 5.37
N VAL A 59 6.30 17.72 5.04
CA VAL A 59 7.54 18.45 4.82
C VAL A 59 7.86 18.48 3.35
N VAL A 60 8.05 19.66 2.79
CA VAL A 60 8.61 19.86 1.46
C VAL A 60 9.98 20.49 1.56
N ALA A 61 10.93 20.02 0.76
CA ALA A 61 12.24 20.64 0.69
C ALA A 61 12.78 20.58 -0.75
N HIS A 62 13.72 21.43 -1.08
CA HIS A 62 14.40 21.38 -2.35
C HIS A 62 15.83 21.95 -2.30
N THR A 63 16.69 21.44 -3.16
CA THR A 63 18.01 22.04 -3.45
C THR A 63 17.84 23.35 -4.21
N GLU A 64 18.91 24.12 -4.42
CA GLU A 64 18.88 25.18 -5.42
C GLU A 64 18.57 24.57 -6.80
N LEU A 65 17.53 25.08 -7.47
CA LEU A 65 17.02 24.49 -8.70
C LEU A 65 17.70 25.11 -9.92
N ASP A 66 18.31 24.24 -10.75
CA ASP A 66 18.92 24.59 -12.04
C ASP A 66 17.95 24.17 -13.17
N PRO A 67 17.42 25.12 -13.98
CA PRO A 67 16.49 24.79 -15.06
C PRO A 67 17.06 23.89 -16.19
N SER A 68 18.37 23.72 -16.23
CA SER A 68 19.02 22.84 -17.21
C SER A 68 19.11 21.39 -16.78
N LYS A 69 18.78 21.09 -15.51
CA LYS A 69 18.85 19.74 -14.92
C LYS A 69 17.46 19.13 -14.79
N LYS A 70 17.41 17.81 -14.88
CA LYS A 70 16.20 17.05 -14.51
C LYS A 70 15.90 17.24 -13.03
N THR A 71 14.63 17.16 -12.68
CA THR A 71 14.14 17.23 -11.29
C THR A 71 13.66 15.87 -10.83
N VAL A 72 14.14 15.42 -9.68
CA VAL A 72 13.73 14.18 -9.02
C VAL A 72 13.06 14.53 -7.70
N LEU A 73 11.81 14.06 -7.52
CA LEU A 73 11.07 14.12 -6.25
C LEU A 73 11.29 12.83 -5.50
N LEU A 74 11.74 12.93 -4.25
CA LEU A 74 11.92 11.82 -3.32
C LEU A 74 10.80 11.86 -2.29
N TYR A 75 9.95 10.83 -2.31
CA TYR A 75 8.78 10.69 -1.44
C TYR A 75 8.97 9.59 -0.39
N ALA A 76 8.55 9.88 0.83
CA ALA A 76 8.34 8.96 1.94
C ALA A 76 7.27 9.54 2.88
N HIS A 77 6.88 8.82 3.94
CA HIS A 77 6.03 9.37 4.99
C HIS A 77 6.66 9.23 6.38
N HIS A 78 6.21 10.07 7.32
CA HIS A 78 6.76 10.12 8.68
C HIS A 78 5.76 9.72 9.76
N ASP A 79 4.48 9.53 9.41
CA ASP A 79 3.48 8.97 10.29
C ASP A 79 3.55 7.44 10.32
N VAL A 80 2.89 6.83 11.27
CA VAL A 80 2.93 5.37 11.51
C VAL A 80 1.57 4.84 11.95
N GLN A 81 1.35 3.54 11.71
CA GLN A 81 0.19 2.80 12.23
C GLN A 81 0.22 2.65 13.76
N PRO A 82 -0.95 2.48 14.41
CA PRO A 82 -1.03 2.06 15.80
C PRO A 82 -0.28 0.74 16.05
N VAL A 83 0.26 0.59 17.24
CA VAL A 83 1.07 -0.59 17.61
C VAL A 83 0.25 -1.87 17.83
N GLY A 84 -1.07 -1.77 17.96
CA GLY A 84 -1.93 -2.90 18.26
C GLY A 84 -1.74 -3.44 19.69
N ASP A 85 -1.80 -4.76 19.84
CA ASP A 85 -1.64 -5.42 21.14
C ASP A 85 -0.17 -5.49 21.56
N LEU A 86 0.18 -4.78 22.62
CA LEU A 86 1.54 -4.71 23.15
C LEU A 86 2.06 -6.06 23.67
N ASP A 87 1.18 -6.97 24.09
CA ASP A 87 1.58 -8.31 24.54
C ASP A 87 2.17 -9.19 23.41
N LEU A 88 1.98 -8.76 22.15
CA LEU A 88 2.53 -9.44 20.97
C LEU A 88 3.90 -8.89 20.53
N TRP A 89 4.37 -7.81 21.13
CA TRP A 89 5.67 -7.23 20.84
C TRP A 89 6.75 -7.86 21.74
N ASN A 90 7.90 -8.22 21.16
CA ASN A 90 9.05 -8.73 21.90
C ASN A 90 9.86 -7.61 22.58
N THR A 91 9.77 -6.38 22.03
CA THR A 91 10.43 -5.16 22.52
C THR A 91 9.41 -4.03 22.52
N ASP A 92 9.67 -2.94 23.23
CA ASP A 92 8.84 -1.73 23.12
C ASP A 92 8.86 -1.20 21.68
N PRO A 93 7.69 -1.00 21.05
CA PRO A 93 7.62 -0.56 19.66
C PRO A 93 8.26 0.81 19.39
N PHE A 94 8.40 1.66 20.40
CA PHE A 94 9.02 2.99 20.28
C PHE A 94 10.36 3.13 21.04
N ASP A 95 10.91 2.03 21.58
CA ASP A 95 12.29 1.95 22.03
C ASP A 95 13.07 0.98 21.14
N PRO A 96 13.58 1.46 19.97
CA PRO A 96 14.11 0.60 18.92
C PRO A 96 15.33 -0.19 19.35
N VAL A 97 15.35 -1.47 18.97
CA VAL A 97 16.41 -2.43 19.29
C VAL A 97 17.02 -2.98 18.00
N VAL A 98 18.36 -3.02 17.96
CA VAL A 98 19.07 -3.71 16.87
C VAL A 98 19.38 -5.14 17.30
N GLN A 99 18.91 -6.11 16.52
CA GLN A 99 19.16 -7.52 16.72
C GLN A 99 19.32 -8.22 15.36
N ASP A 100 20.33 -9.07 15.21
CA ASP A 100 20.57 -9.88 14.01
C ASP A 100 20.63 -9.07 12.70
N GLY A 101 21.18 -7.85 12.72
CA GLY A 101 21.29 -6.95 11.57
C GLY A 101 19.99 -6.21 11.22
N ARG A 102 18.95 -6.33 12.05
CA ARG A 102 17.66 -5.63 11.86
C ARG A 102 17.40 -4.61 12.98
N LEU A 103 16.76 -3.52 12.65
CA LEU A 103 16.25 -2.56 13.62
C LEU A 103 14.74 -2.81 13.81
N PHE A 104 14.36 -3.17 15.03
CA PHE A 104 12.98 -3.42 15.42
C PHE A 104 12.36 -2.17 16.02
N GLY A 105 11.13 -1.86 15.62
CA GLY A 105 10.32 -0.75 16.13
C GLY A 105 9.25 -0.33 15.12
N ARG A 106 8.15 0.26 15.60
CA ARG A 106 7.05 0.75 14.76
C ARG A 106 7.53 1.90 13.87
N GLY A 107 7.29 1.80 12.56
CA GLY A 107 7.73 2.76 11.55
C GLY A 107 9.18 2.54 11.09
N SER A 108 9.87 1.50 11.58
CA SER A 108 11.24 1.20 11.14
C SER A 108 11.30 0.76 9.67
N GLY A 109 10.34 -0.04 9.23
CA GLY A 109 10.17 -0.44 7.84
C GLY A 109 9.26 0.53 7.09
N ASP A 110 8.15 0.88 7.69
CA ASP A 110 7.02 1.60 7.12
C ASP A 110 6.72 2.88 7.91
N ASN A 111 7.27 4.06 7.53
CA ASN A 111 8.19 4.30 6.42
C ASN A 111 9.34 5.22 6.81
N LYS A 112 9.72 5.31 8.11
CA LYS A 112 10.83 6.17 8.57
C LYS A 112 12.18 5.77 7.94
N SER A 113 12.34 4.50 7.53
CA SER A 113 13.51 4.08 6.75
C SER A 113 13.59 4.78 5.39
N GLY A 114 12.48 5.01 4.73
CA GLY A 114 12.43 5.79 3.47
C GLY A 114 12.94 7.22 3.65
N VAL A 115 12.53 7.87 4.75
CA VAL A 115 13.06 9.21 5.09
C VAL A 115 14.57 9.18 5.30
N VAL A 116 15.08 8.15 6.03
CA VAL A 116 16.53 7.96 6.27
C VAL A 116 17.27 7.71 4.97
N VAL A 117 16.71 6.91 4.06
CA VAL A 117 17.27 6.70 2.71
C VAL A 117 17.40 8.02 1.98
N HIS A 118 16.32 8.77 1.87
CA HIS A 118 16.31 10.05 1.13
C HIS A 118 17.25 11.08 1.73
N TYR A 119 17.27 11.22 3.06
CA TYR A 119 18.22 12.10 3.75
C TYR A 119 19.67 11.77 3.37
N ASN A 120 20.04 10.50 3.41
CA ASN A 120 21.40 10.08 3.14
C ASN A 120 21.76 10.17 1.66
N VAL A 121 20.82 9.90 0.74
CA VAL A 121 21.01 10.14 -0.70
C VAL A 121 21.35 11.61 -0.96
N VAL A 122 20.58 12.52 -0.40
CA VAL A 122 20.84 13.97 -0.53
C VAL A 122 22.20 14.33 0.05
N LYS A 123 22.49 13.89 1.27
CA LYS A 123 23.76 14.17 1.97
C LYS A 123 24.99 13.74 1.16
N GLU A 124 24.95 12.58 0.49
CA GLU A 124 26.05 12.09 -0.36
C GLU A 124 26.21 12.89 -1.66
N LEU A 125 25.14 13.50 -2.15
CA LEU A 125 25.14 14.23 -3.42
C LEU A 125 25.36 15.75 -3.28
N LEU A 126 25.26 16.31 -2.07
CA LEU A 126 25.26 17.76 -1.85
C LEU A 126 26.44 18.52 -2.47
N ASN A 127 27.63 17.91 -2.52
CA ASN A 127 28.83 18.56 -3.07
C ASN A 127 28.90 18.57 -4.60
N ASP A 128 28.11 17.70 -5.25
CA ASP A 128 28.07 17.57 -6.71
C ASP A 128 26.70 17.02 -7.12
N LEU A 129 25.68 17.90 -7.11
CA LEU A 129 24.31 17.55 -7.44
C LEU A 129 24.14 17.32 -8.93
N PRO A 130 23.92 16.08 -9.38
CA PRO A 130 23.76 15.79 -10.81
C PRO A 130 22.38 16.23 -11.33
N VAL A 131 21.38 16.29 -10.46
CA VAL A 131 19.98 16.63 -10.73
C VAL A 131 19.45 17.63 -9.71
N ASN A 132 18.34 18.27 -9.99
CA ASN A 132 17.56 18.96 -8.96
C ASN A 132 16.89 17.92 -8.05
N ILE A 133 16.94 18.12 -6.75
CA ILE A 133 16.24 17.25 -5.79
C ILE A 133 15.15 18.04 -5.10
N LYS A 134 13.96 17.46 -5.11
CA LYS A 134 12.82 17.85 -4.28
C LYS A 134 12.51 16.72 -3.30
N ILE A 135 12.03 17.08 -2.13
CA ILE A 135 11.63 16.16 -1.05
C ILE A 135 10.17 16.43 -0.73
N PHE A 136 9.43 15.35 -0.57
CA PHE A 136 8.08 15.39 -0.02
C PHE A 136 7.93 14.26 1.00
N ILE A 137 7.80 14.62 2.27
CA ILE A 137 7.59 13.65 3.36
C ILE A 137 6.21 13.93 3.96
N GLU A 138 5.30 12.99 3.73
CA GLU A 138 3.90 13.08 4.12
C GLU A 138 3.70 12.72 5.61
N GLY A 139 2.63 13.21 6.23
CA GLY A 139 2.28 12.94 7.62
C GLY A 139 0.90 12.32 7.83
N GLU A 140 0.24 11.83 6.76
CA GLU A 140 -1.09 11.23 6.83
C GLU A 140 -1.29 10.05 5.86
N GLU A 141 -0.19 9.41 5.40
CA GLU A 141 -0.25 8.25 4.52
C GLU A 141 -1.05 7.12 5.15
N GLU A 142 -0.78 6.82 6.40
CA GLU A 142 -1.34 5.70 7.16
C GLU A 142 -2.84 5.83 7.48
N ILE A 143 -3.44 6.98 7.15
CA ILE A 143 -4.89 7.19 7.18
C ILE A 143 -5.48 7.40 5.77
N GLY A 144 -4.71 7.07 4.73
CA GLY A 144 -5.13 7.08 3.33
C GLY A 144 -5.02 8.42 2.64
N SER A 145 -4.12 9.30 3.08
CA SER A 145 -3.79 10.60 2.44
C SER A 145 -5.03 11.47 2.13
N PRO A 146 -5.91 11.72 3.10
CA PRO A 146 -7.23 12.31 2.83
C PRO A 146 -7.15 13.74 2.25
N THR A 147 -6.04 14.45 2.45
CA THR A 147 -5.87 15.81 1.93
C THR A 147 -4.87 15.92 0.78
N MET A 148 -4.39 14.80 0.23
CA MET A 148 -3.37 14.78 -0.82
C MET A 148 -3.79 15.56 -2.08
N SER A 149 -5.01 15.39 -2.56
CA SER A 149 -5.50 16.13 -3.72
C SER A 149 -5.44 17.65 -3.50
N ASP A 150 -5.90 18.12 -2.34
CA ASP A 150 -5.85 19.54 -1.97
C ASP A 150 -4.40 20.02 -1.79
N PHE A 151 -3.54 19.15 -1.25
CA PHE A 151 -2.12 19.47 -1.08
C PHE A 151 -1.44 19.69 -2.42
N ILE A 152 -1.64 18.78 -3.39
CA ILE A 152 -1.08 18.89 -4.74
C ILE A 152 -1.61 20.14 -5.44
N GLU A 153 -2.93 20.42 -5.38
CA GLU A 153 -3.52 21.60 -6.00
C GLU A 153 -2.89 22.91 -5.50
N GLN A 154 -2.65 23.00 -4.18
CA GLN A 154 -2.10 24.21 -3.55
C GLN A 154 -0.57 24.32 -3.69
N ASN A 155 0.14 23.22 -3.86
CA ASN A 155 1.62 23.14 -3.81
C ASN A 155 2.22 22.46 -5.04
N ARG A 156 1.56 22.54 -6.20
CA ARG A 156 1.97 21.83 -7.42
C ARG A 156 3.44 22.04 -7.77
N ASP A 157 3.90 23.30 -7.74
CA ASP A 157 5.29 23.65 -8.08
C ASP A 157 6.31 22.99 -7.15
N ALA A 158 5.96 22.71 -5.89
CA ALA A 158 6.83 22.03 -4.95
C ALA A 158 6.99 20.53 -5.28
N LEU A 159 6.00 19.92 -5.94
CA LEU A 159 5.93 18.48 -6.21
C LEU A 159 6.26 18.11 -7.66
N GLU A 160 6.09 19.01 -8.63
CA GLU A 160 6.33 18.73 -10.05
C GLU A 160 7.79 18.29 -10.28
N ALA A 161 7.96 17.15 -10.96
CA ALA A 161 9.27 16.54 -11.20
C ALA A 161 9.24 15.71 -12.50
N ASP A 162 10.42 15.40 -13.04
CA ASP A 162 10.59 14.47 -14.17
C ASP A 162 10.53 13.00 -13.71
N VAL A 163 10.97 12.76 -12.47
CA VAL A 163 10.97 11.42 -11.83
C VAL A 163 10.47 11.56 -10.40
N ILE A 164 9.62 10.64 -9.98
CA ILE A 164 9.09 10.53 -8.62
C ILE A 164 9.53 9.19 -8.04
N VAL A 165 10.40 9.22 -7.05
CA VAL A 165 10.87 8.02 -6.34
C VAL A 165 10.12 7.91 -5.02
N ILE A 166 9.31 6.88 -4.90
CA ILE A 166 8.54 6.54 -3.71
C ILE A 166 9.30 5.46 -2.96
N ALA A 167 9.85 5.78 -1.78
CA ALA A 167 10.59 4.82 -0.94
C ALA A 167 9.64 4.17 0.10
N ASP A 168 8.51 3.65 -0.38
CA ASP A 168 7.40 3.15 0.43
C ASP A 168 6.89 1.79 -0.06
N SER A 169 7.82 0.94 -0.48
CA SER A 169 7.54 -0.44 -0.83
C SER A 169 8.60 -1.38 -0.23
N GLY A 170 8.40 -2.68 -0.36
CA GLY A 170 9.28 -3.69 0.24
C GLY A 170 10.05 -4.50 -0.79
N ASN A 171 11.14 -5.10 -0.34
CA ASN A 171 11.83 -6.14 -1.07
C ASN A 171 11.10 -7.48 -0.89
N VAL A 172 11.01 -8.29 -1.93
CA VAL A 172 10.31 -9.59 -1.85
C VAL A 172 10.95 -10.53 -0.84
N LYS A 173 12.27 -10.48 -0.71
CA LYS A 173 13.07 -11.28 0.24
C LYS A 173 14.27 -10.49 0.73
N ILE A 174 14.84 -10.92 1.85
CA ILE A 174 16.10 -10.37 2.36
C ILE A 174 17.20 -10.56 1.31
N GLY A 175 17.93 -9.48 1.01
CA GLY A 175 19.03 -9.45 0.05
C GLY A 175 18.63 -9.46 -1.43
N VAL A 176 17.33 -9.41 -1.76
CA VAL A 176 16.84 -9.34 -3.15
C VAL A 176 16.33 -7.94 -3.44
N PRO A 177 17.06 -7.11 -4.22
CA PRO A 177 16.60 -5.77 -4.58
C PRO A 177 15.32 -5.88 -5.40
N THR A 178 14.35 -5.05 -5.10
CA THR A 178 13.02 -5.16 -5.69
C THR A 178 12.53 -3.82 -6.21
N VAL A 179 11.92 -3.85 -7.40
CA VAL A 179 11.15 -2.74 -7.97
C VAL A 179 9.69 -3.14 -7.98
N THR A 180 8.84 -2.34 -7.37
CA THR A 180 7.39 -2.51 -7.45
C THR A 180 6.90 -1.88 -8.75
N THR A 181 6.35 -2.71 -9.62
CA THR A 181 5.91 -2.30 -10.97
C THR A 181 4.41 -2.07 -11.07
N THR A 182 3.64 -2.56 -10.10
CA THR A 182 2.18 -2.43 -10.11
C THR A 182 1.61 -2.28 -8.73
N LEU A 183 0.57 -1.44 -8.62
CA LEU A 183 -0.33 -1.38 -7.46
C LEU A 183 -1.73 -1.73 -7.95
N ARG A 184 -2.43 -2.57 -7.19
CA ARG A 184 -3.81 -2.96 -7.53
C ARG A 184 -4.79 -1.84 -7.25
N GLY A 185 -5.81 -1.74 -8.11
CA GLY A 185 -6.99 -0.93 -7.84
C GLY A 185 -7.96 -1.64 -6.88
N LEU A 186 -9.04 -0.96 -6.55
CA LEU A 186 -10.07 -1.44 -5.64
C LEU A 186 -11.43 -0.88 -6.03
N VAL A 187 -12.46 -1.73 -5.96
CA VAL A 187 -13.85 -1.27 -5.79
C VAL A 187 -14.50 -2.08 -4.69
N ASP A 188 -15.34 -1.44 -3.89
CA ASP A 188 -16.12 -2.14 -2.87
C ASP A 188 -17.58 -1.68 -2.86
N GLY A 189 -18.45 -2.55 -2.34
CA GLY A 189 -19.85 -2.28 -2.26
C GLY A 189 -20.58 -3.18 -1.26
N ILE A 190 -21.84 -2.87 -1.01
CA ILE A 190 -22.68 -3.61 -0.10
C ILE A 190 -23.83 -4.26 -0.89
N ILE A 191 -23.99 -5.55 -0.70
CA ILE A 191 -25.15 -6.30 -1.19
C ILE A 191 -26.18 -6.32 -0.06
N GLU A 192 -27.32 -5.69 -0.24
CA GLU A 192 -28.44 -5.72 0.70
C GLU A 192 -29.57 -6.58 0.18
N VAL A 193 -29.99 -7.56 0.96
CA VAL A 193 -31.22 -8.32 0.74
C VAL A 193 -32.27 -7.83 1.73
N ASP A 194 -33.40 -7.29 1.24
CA ASP A 194 -34.49 -6.81 2.06
C ASP A 194 -35.83 -7.31 1.49
N GLN A 195 -36.27 -8.48 2.00
CA GLN A 195 -37.51 -9.08 1.57
C GLN A 195 -38.73 -8.30 2.12
N PRO A 196 -39.73 -8.02 1.31
CA PRO A 196 -40.90 -7.24 1.72
C PRO A 196 -41.85 -8.05 2.64
N MET A 197 -41.32 -8.58 3.74
CA MET A 197 -42.04 -9.39 4.70
C MET A 197 -41.58 -9.14 6.14
N ARG A 198 -42.41 -9.44 7.11
CA ARG A 198 -42.00 -9.51 8.53
C ARG A 198 -41.29 -10.84 8.81
N PRO A 199 -40.41 -10.91 9.82
CA PRO A 199 -39.92 -12.19 10.32
C PRO A 199 -41.09 -13.16 10.61
N ILE A 200 -40.96 -14.40 10.16
CA ILE A 200 -42.01 -15.42 10.34
C ILE A 200 -41.36 -16.71 10.88
N HIS A 201 -42.11 -17.43 11.73
CA HIS A 201 -41.67 -18.72 12.25
C HIS A 201 -41.32 -19.68 11.10
N SER A 202 -40.14 -20.30 11.15
CA SER A 202 -39.59 -21.15 10.06
C SER A 202 -40.53 -22.35 9.75
N GLY A 203 -41.24 -22.89 10.73
CA GLY A 203 -42.23 -23.94 10.54
C GLY A 203 -43.54 -23.46 9.86
N VAL A 204 -43.73 -22.13 9.70
CA VAL A 204 -44.92 -21.53 9.06
C VAL A 204 -44.60 -21.03 7.66
N GLY A 205 -43.43 -20.35 7.48
CA GLY A 205 -43.05 -19.73 6.21
C GLY A 205 -41.91 -20.43 5.51
N GLY A 206 -41.15 -21.28 6.21
CA GLY A 206 -39.99 -21.99 5.64
C GLY A 206 -40.42 -22.92 4.50
N GLY A 207 -39.60 -22.98 3.45
CA GLY A 207 -39.87 -23.74 2.23
C GLY A 207 -40.81 -23.06 1.23
N VAL A 208 -41.44 -21.92 1.60
CA VAL A 208 -42.37 -21.16 0.74
C VAL A 208 -41.80 -19.79 0.37
N VAL A 209 -41.16 -19.11 1.33
CA VAL A 209 -40.55 -17.79 1.12
C VAL A 209 -39.02 -17.89 1.16
N PRO A 210 -38.28 -17.13 0.31
CA PRO A 210 -36.84 -17.13 0.35
C PRO A 210 -36.33 -16.44 1.64
N ASP A 211 -35.44 -17.13 2.35
CA ASP A 211 -34.70 -16.59 3.47
C ASP A 211 -33.62 -15.62 2.95
N ALA A 212 -33.49 -14.46 3.58
CA ALA A 212 -32.56 -13.43 3.07
C ALA A 212 -31.10 -13.87 3.09
N PHE A 213 -30.67 -14.65 4.09
CA PHE A 213 -29.30 -15.16 4.15
C PHE A 213 -29.03 -16.21 3.07
N MET A 214 -30.01 -17.06 2.76
CA MET A 214 -29.91 -18.01 1.64
C MET A 214 -29.81 -17.30 0.28
N VAL A 215 -30.56 -16.20 0.10
CA VAL A 215 -30.44 -15.35 -1.10
C VAL A 215 -29.02 -14.77 -1.20
N LEU A 216 -28.55 -14.14 -0.13
CA LEU A 216 -27.22 -13.54 -0.05
C LEU A 216 -26.12 -14.56 -0.29
N SER A 217 -26.21 -15.73 0.34
CA SER A 217 -25.22 -16.81 0.18
C SER A 217 -25.12 -17.31 -1.26
N ARG A 218 -26.24 -17.37 -1.99
CA ARG A 218 -26.23 -17.78 -3.40
C ARG A 218 -25.60 -16.71 -4.31
N ILE A 219 -25.80 -15.43 -4.01
CA ILE A 219 -25.14 -14.34 -4.73
C ILE A 219 -23.63 -14.40 -4.45
N ILE A 220 -23.21 -14.54 -3.18
CA ILE A 220 -21.79 -14.68 -2.82
C ILE A 220 -21.17 -15.88 -3.50
N ALA A 221 -21.82 -17.04 -3.48
CA ALA A 221 -21.31 -18.25 -4.12
C ALA A 221 -21.19 -18.13 -5.65
N SER A 222 -21.90 -17.18 -6.29
CA SER A 222 -21.82 -16.98 -7.74
C SER A 222 -20.55 -16.23 -8.18
N PHE A 223 -19.81 -15.62 -7.25
CA PHE A 223 -18.57 -14.91 -7.60
C PHE A 223 -17.42 -15.85 -8.00
N HIS A 224 -17.43 -17.09 -7.54
CA HIS A 224 -16.40 -18.08 -7.86
C HIS A 224 -17.00 -19.39 -8.34
N ASN A 225 -16.27 -20.08 -9.25
CA ASN A 225 -16.57 -21.44 -9.62
C ASN A 225 -15.98 -22.45 -8.61
N GLU A 226 -16.09 -23.76 -8.89
CA GLU A 226 -15.57 -24.83 -8.01
C GLU A 226 -14.04 -24.84 -7.94
N GLU A 227 -13.35 -24.32 -8.96
CA GLU A 227 -11.89 -24.17 -9.04
C GLU A 227 -11.39 -22.88 -8.37
N GLY A 228 -12.29 -22.01 -7.89
CA GLY A 228 -11.98 -20.73 -7.25
C GLY A 228 -11.62 -19.63 -8.24
N GLU A 229 -11.99 -19.75 -9.50
CA GLU A 229 -11.86 -18.70 -10.49
C GLU A 229 -12.99 -17.68 -10.35
N LEU A 230 -12.66 -16.39 -10.53
CA LEU A 230 -13.63 -15.30 -10.47
C LEU A 230 -14.56 -15.29 -11.68
N MET A 231 -15.86 -15.27 -11.45
CA MET A 231 -16.91 -15.39 -12.47
C MET A 231 -17.57 -14.07 -12.85
N ILE A 232 -16.96 -12.93 -12.55
CA ILE A 232 -17.45 -11.62 -13.00
C ILE A 232 -17.01 -11.41 -14.45
N GLU A 233 -17.97 -11.48 -15.37
CA GLU A 233 -17.72 -11.29 -16.79
C GLU A 233 -17.29 -9.85 -17.10
N GLY A 234 -16.38 -9.66 -18.08
CA GLY A 234 -15.97 -8.35 -18.59
C GLY A 234 -14.77 -7.71 -17.88
N LEU A 235 -14.31 -8.26 -16.75
CA LEU A 235 -13.06 -7.84 -16.15
C LEU A 235 -11.86 -8.35 -16.95
N THR A 236 -10.80 -7.57 -16.99
CA THR A 236 -9.55 -7.91 -17.69
C THR A 236 -8.45 -8.25 -16.69
N SER A 237 -7.39 -8.87 -17.12
CA SER A 237 -6.12 -9.00 -16.40
C SER A 237 -5.07 -8.10 -17.04
N THR A 238 -4.04 -7.72 -16.26
CA THR A 238 -2.90 -6.98 -16.77
C THR A 238 -1.83 -7.94 -17.27
N ASP A 239 -1.34 -7.72 -18.49
CA ASP A 239 -0.22 -8.52 -19.03
C ASP A 239 1.10 -7.78 -18.77
N MET A 240 1.78 -8.18 -17.71
CA MET A 240 3.11 -7.65 -17.32
C MET A 240 4.00 -8.77 -16.81
N GLN A 241 5.31 -8.57 -16.97
CA GLN A 241 6.30 -9.46 -16.37
C GLN A 241 6.44 -9.16 -14.88
N VAL A 242 6.28 -10.20 -14.06
CA VAL A 242 6.53 -10.18 -12.61
C VAL A 242 7.39 -11.36 -12.21
N THR A 243 8.15 -11.21 -11.15
CA THR A 243 8.91 -12.32 -10.56
C THR A 243 7.95 -13.33 -9.93
N GLU A 244 8.07 -14.60 -10.30
CA GLU A 244 7.21 -15.65 -9.75
C GLU A 244 7.54 -15.94 -8.29
N LEU A 245 6.51 -15.97 -7.44
CA LEU A 245 6.63 -16.36 -6.05
C LEU A 245 6.52 -17.88 -5.90
N GLU A 246 7.39 -18.45 -5.11
CA GLU A 246 7.28 -19.86 -4.74
C GLU A 246 6.13 -20.07 -3.74
N GLU A 247 5.38 -21.17 -3.90
CA GLU A 247 4.30 -21.55 -2.97
C GLU A 247 4.77 -21.62 -1.53
N SER A 248 5.97 -22.16 -1.30
CA SER A 248 6.60 -22.26 0.03
C SER A 248 6.81 -20.90 0.67
N PHE A 249 7.20 -19.89 -0.13
CA PHE A 249 7.37 -18.52 0.34
C PHE A 249 6.02 -17.90 0.74
N LEU A 250 4.99 -18.03 -0.11
CA LEU A 250 3.66 -17.54 0.19
C LEU A 250 3.07 -18.19 1.45
N LYS A 251 3.21 -19.51 1.61
CA LYS A 251 2.76 -20.24 2.81
C LYS A 251 3.45 -19.73 4.07
N LYS A 252 4.75 -19.46 4.00
CA LYS A 252 5.51 -18.86 5.11
C LYS A 252 4.97 -17.48 5.48
N MET A 253 4.71 -16.60 4.49
CA MET A 253 4.09 -15.29 4.73
C MET A 253 2.71 -15.42 5.38
N LEU A 254 1.91 -16.41 4.98
CA LEU A 254 0.59 -16.71 5.54
C LEU A 254 0.65 -17.39 6.93
N GLY A 255 1.85 -17.72 7.41
CA GLY A 255 2.07 -18.30 8.74
C GLY A 255 1.65 -19.77 8.90
N SER A 256 1.41 -20.50 7.80
CA SER A 256 1.03 -21.92 7.86
C SER A 256 1.38 -22.68 6.59
N ASP A 257 2.07 -23.79 6.74
CA ASP A 257 2.36 -24.73 5.64
C ASP A 257 1.14 -25.57 5.24
N ASP A 258 0.11 -25.65 6.08
CA ASP A 258 -1.09 -26.48 5.88
C ASP A 258 -2.21 -25.76 5.09
N ILE A 259 -1.99 -24.52 4.65
CA ILE A 259 -2.96 -23.77 3.84
C ILE A 259 -3.07 -24.39 2.45
N ASN A 260 -4.30 -24.70 2.03
CA ASN A 260 -4.60 -25.05 0.66
C ASN A 260 -4.75 -23.79 -0.17
N LEU A 261 -3.89 -23.60 -1.16
CA LEU A 261 -4.02 -22.54 -2.15
C LEU A 261 -4.95 -22.99 -3.28
N PHE A 262 -5.56 -22.04 -3.96
CA PHE A 262 -6.23 -22.34 -5.22
C PHE A 262 -5.21 -22.79 -6.26
N ASP A 263 -5.60 -23.73 -7.12
CA ASP A 263 -4.76 -24.13 -8.24
C ASP A 263 -4.59 -22.96 -9.22
N THR A 264 -3.34 -22.68 -9.59
CA THR A 264 -3.01 -21.56 -10.49
C THR A 264 -1.70 -21.83 -11.23
N GLU A 265 -1.62 -21.35 -12.48
CA GLU A 265 -0.38 -21.41 -13.26
C GLU A 265 0.69 -20.43 -12.73
N SER A 266 0.29 -19.32 -12.09
CA SER A 266 1.18 -18.32 -11.54
C SER A 266 0.55 -17.67 -10.31
N ILE A 267 1.18 -17.86 -9.16
CA ILE A 267 0.79 -17.22 -7.89
C ILE A 267 0.92 -15.71 -8.03
N SER A 268 2.02 -15.24 -8.58
CA SER A 268 2.31 -13.81 -8.72
C SER A 268 1.33 -13.08 -9.62
N LYS A 269 0.95 -13.67 -10.75
CA LYS A 269 -0.08 -13.08 -11.63
C LYS A 269 -1.42 -12.99 -10.91
N ARG A 270 -1.82 -14.05 -10.22
CA ARG A 270 -3.08 -14.09 -9.49
C ARG A 270 -3.12 -13.07 -8.36
N LEU A 271 -2.00 -12.87 -7.66
CA LEU A 271 -1.90 -11.89 -6.59
C LEU A 271 -1.91 -10.44 -7.08
N TRP A 272 -1.29 -10.14 -8.22
CA TRP A 272 -0.97 -8.78 -8.60
C TRP A 272 -1.60 -8.29 -9.90
N LEU A 273 -1.90 -9.20 -10.85
CA LEU A 273 -2.30 -8.84 -12.21
C LEU A 273 -3.71 -9.30 -12.60
N GLU A 274 -4.37 -10.06 -11.74
CA GLU A 274 -5.72 -10.58 -11.94
C GLU A 274 -6.71 -10.00 -10.92
N PRO A 275 -8.01 -9.91 -11.24
CA PRO A 275 -9.01 -9.49 -10.28
C PRO A 275 -9.21 -10.54 -9.19
N ALA A 276 -9.48 -10.09 -7.94
CA ALA A 276 -9.79 -10.99 -6.83
C ALA A 276 -10.87 -10.37 -5.92
N LEU A 277 -11.85 -11.17 -5.50
CA LEU A 277 -12.96 -10.71 -4.68
C LEU A 277 -12.96 -11.40 -3.32
N ASP A 278 -13.12 -10.58 -2.27
CA ASP A 278 -13.27 -11.03 -0.89
C ASP A 278 -14.56 -10.51 -0.28
N VAL A 279 -15.13 -11.29 0.66
CA VAL A 279 -16.24 -10.88 1.50
C VAL A 279 -15.68 -10.36 2.82
N LEU A 280 -15.80 -9.04 3.04
CA LEU A 280 -15.20 -8.37 4.20
C LEU A 280 -16.07 -8.48 5.47
N ALA A 281 -17.40 -8.49 5.31
CA ALA A 281 -18.33 -8.55 6.42
C ALA A 281 -19.69 -9.12 5.98
N ILE A 282 -20.39 -9.74 6.92
CA ILE A 282 -21.78 -10.19 6.73
C ILE A 282 -22.60 -9.77 7.95
N ASP A 283 -23.72 -9.07 7.71
CA ASP A 283 -24.72 -8.77 8.70
C ASP A 283 -25.86 -9.80 8.61
N ALA A 284 -25.93 -10.67 9.60
CA ALA A 284 -26.99 -11.65 9.83
C ALA A 284 -27.10 -11.89 11.35
N PRO A 285 -28.16 -12.50 11.85
CA PRO A 285 -28.28 -12.84 13.27
C PRO A 285 -27.07 -13.68 13.72
N ALA A 286 -26.46 -13.32 14.86
CA ALA A 286 -25.40 -14.10 15.44
C ALA A 286 -25.91 -15.50 15.86
N VAL A 287 -25.09 -16.54 15.72
CA VAL A 287 -25.46 -17.93 16.02
C VAL A 287 -26.05 -18.08 17.44
N LYS A 288 -25.47 -17.36 18.43
CA LYS A 288 -25.94 -17.36 19.82
C LYS A 288 -27.33 -16.75 20.01
N ASP A 289 -27.78 -15.89 19.09
CA ASP A 289 -29.06 -15.18 19.14
C ASP A 289 -30.09 -15.77 18.15
N ALA A 290 -29.69 -16.89 17.47
CA ALA A 290 -30.52 -17.53 16.47
C ALA A 290 -31.83 -18.11 17.08
N VAL A 291 -32.92 -17.85 16.39
CA VAL A 291 -34.25 -18.37 16.69
C VAL A 291 -34.89 -18.97 15.43
N ASN A 292 -35.93 -19.80 15.59
CA ASN A 292 -36.59 -20.48 14.48
C ASN A 292 -37.43 -19.52 13.60
N LEU A 293 -36.76 -18.55 12.94
CA LEU A 293 -37.37 -17.56 12.05
C LEU A 293 -36.77 -17.63 10.65
N VAL A 294 -37.62 -17.38 9.64
CA VAL A 294 -37.17 -16.95 8.32
C VAL A 294 -36.85 -15.47 8.40
N ILE A 295 -35.61 -15.10 8.17
CA ILE A 295 -35.13 -13.71 8.29
C ILE A 295 -35.37 -12.94 6.98
N PRO A 296 -35.93 -11.70 7.05
CA PRO A 296 -36.21 -10.90 5.88
C PRO A 296 -35.00 -10.08 5.40
N LYS A 297 -33.98 -9.86 6.23
CA LYS A 297 -32.84 -8.98 5.93
C LYS A 297 -31.51 -9.66 6.17
N ALA A 298 -30.58 -9.44 5.26
CA ALA A 298 -29.17 -9.76 5.40
C ALA A 298 -28.35 -8.84 4.48
N SER A 299 -27.10 -8.54 4.84
CA SER A 299 -26.19 -7.78 3.97
C SER A 299 -24.77 -8.32 4.03
N ALA A 300 -24.02 -8.06 2.98
CA ALA A 300 -22.59 -8.33 2.94
C ALA A 300 -21.84 -7.16 2.33
N LYS A 301 -20.68 -6.83 2.90
CA LYS A 301 -19.68 -5.95 2.27
C LYS A 301 -18.70 -6.79 1.50
N ILE A 302 -18.53 -6.50 0.22
CA ILE A 302 -17.60 -7.17 -0.68
C ILE A 302 -16.54 -6.19 -1.18
N SER A 303 -15.34 -6.70 -1.43
CA SER A 303 -14.21 -5.95 -1.96
C SER A 303 -13.65 -6.68 -3.17
N LEU A 304 -13.56 -5.99 -4.31
CA LEU A 304 -12.97 -6.48 -5.53
C LEU A 304 -11.66 -5.74 -5.79
N ARG A 305 -10.54 -6.43 -5.64
CA ARG A 305 -9.23 -5.94 -6.05
C ARG A 305 -9.14 -5.98 -7.56
N LEU A 306 -8.64 -4.90 -8.15
CA LEU A 306 -8.57 -4.74 -9.60
C LEU A 306 -7.15 -4.92 -10.12
N PRO A 307 -6.98 -5.51 -11.30
CA PRO A 307 -5.72 -5.41 -12.02
C PRO A 307 -5.27 -3.96 -12.20
N PRO A 308 -3.97 -3.69 -12.26
CA PRO A 308 -3.45 -2.32 -12.30
C PRO A 308 -4.01 -1.44 -13.43
N THR A 309 -4.39 -2.04 -14.56
CA THR A 309 -4.91 -1.34 -15.75
C THR A 309 -6.42 -1.32 -15.86
N GLU A 310 -7.15 -1.95 -14.93
CA GLU A 310 -8.61 -2.00 -14.96
C GLU A 310 -9.22 -0.65 -14.51
N ASP A 311 -10.22 -0.17 -15.27
CA ASP A 311 -10.97 1.04 -14.92
C ASP A 311 -11.93 0.75 -13.75
N PRO A 312 -11.82 1.47 -12.61
CA PRO A 312 -12.70 1.25 -11.47
C PRO A 312 -14.19 1.50 -11.75
N GLU A 313 -14.51 2.43 -12.65
CA GLU A 313 -15.90 2.67 -13.05
C GLU A 313 -16.46 1.48 -13.82
N HIS A 314 -15.68 0.96 -14.76
CA HIS A 314 -16.03 -0.24 -15.50
C HIS A 314 -16.18 -1.44 -14.58
N ALA A 315 -15.21 -1.66 -13.68
CA ALA A 315 -15.22 -2.77 -12.73
C ALA A 315 -16.40 -2.70 -11.76
N MET A 316 -16.74 -1.51 -11.24
CA MET A 316 -17.91 -1.30 -10.38
C MET A 316 -19.21 -1.68 -11.11
N LYS A 317 -19.33 -1.28 -12.38
CA LYS A 317 -20.48 -1.64 -13.22
C LYS A 317 -20.57 -3.15 -13.45
N MET A 318 -19.45 -3.83 -13.76
CA MET A 318 -19.43 -5.28 -13.95
C MET A 318 -19.80 -6.02 -12.66
N LEU A 319 -19.33 -5.53 -11.52
CA LEU A 319 -19.67 -6.07 -10.21
C LEU A 319 -21.17 -5.94 -9.92
N GLU A 320 -21.76 -4.77 -10.13
CA GLU A 320 -23.20 -4.55 -9.98
C GLU A 320 -24.03 -5.44 -10.92
N GLU A 321 -23.66 -5.50 -12.21
CA GLU A 321 -24.33 -6.35 -13.20
C GLU A 321 -24.27 -7.83 -12.81
N HIS A 322 -23.14 -8.31 -12.30
CA HIS A 322 -23.01 -9.67 -11.79
C HIS A 322 -23.94 -9.96 -10.63
N VAL A 323 -24.00 -9.06 -9.63
CA VAL A 323 -24.91 -9.17 -8.48
C VAL A 323 -26.35 -9.23 -8.96
N MET A 324 -26.76 -8.30 -9.82
CA MET A 324 -28.14 -8.21 -10.29
C MET A 324 -28.55 -9.40 -11.18
N LYS A 325 -27.64 -9.93 -12.00
CA LYS A 325 -27.84 -11.11 -12.85
C LYS A 325 -28.07 -12.38 -12.02
N ASN A 326 -27.42 -12.48 -10.86
CA ASN A 326 -27.41 -13.69 -10.03
C ASN A 326 -28.40 -13.66 -8.86
N ILE A 327 -29.37 -12.75 -8.86
CA ILE A 327 -30.43 -12.71 -7.85
C ILE A 327 -31.31 -13.95 -7.99
N PRO A 328 -31.36 -14.84 -6.98
CA PRO A 328 -32.21 -16.03 -7.04
C PRO A 328 -33.67 -15.67 -6.69
N TRP A 329 -34.60 -16.46 -7.24
CA TRP A 329 -36.04 -16.46 -6.85
C TRP A 329 -36.74 -15.10 -6.91
N ASN A 330 -36.29 -14.17 -7.76
CA ASN A 330 -36.79 -12.80 -7.83
C ASN A 330 -36.78 -12.08 -6.47
N ALA A 331 -35.78 -12.33 -5.64
CA ALA A 331 -35.64 -11.71 -4.33
C ALA A 331 -35.43 -10.19 -4.44
N SER A 332 -35.78 -9.46 -3.38
CA SER A 332 -35.50 -8.03 -3.29
C SER A 332 -34.05 -7.79 -2.86
N VAL A 333 -33.21 -7.33 -3.78
CA VAL A 333 -31.78 -7.08 -3.58
C VAL A 333 -31.41 -5.70 -4.09
N LYS A 334 -30.52 -5.04 -3.37
CA LYS A 334 -29.85 -3.81 -3.82
C LYS A 334 -28.33 -4.01 -3.76
N PHE A 335 -27.64 -3.46 -4.74
CA PHE A 335 -26.22 -3.22 -4.66
C PHE A 335 -25.98 -1.74 -4.37
N ILE A 336 -25.13 -1.43 -3.39
CA ILE A 336 -24.77 -0.07 -2.97
C ILE A 336 -23.27 0.08 -3.18
N PRO A 337 -22.85 0.79 -4.25
CA PRO A 337 -21.44 1.14 -4.45
C PRO A 337 -20.93 1.96 -3.26
N ASN A 338 -19.67 1.73 -2.86
CA ASN A 338 -19.08 2.47 -1.74
C ASN A 338 -17.80 3.20 -2.18
N SER A 339 -16.64 2.52 -2.29
CA SER A 339 -15.40 3.15 -2.68
C SER A 339 -14.82 2.59 -3.98
N LYS A 340 -13.94 3.38 -4.60
CA LYS A 340 -13.21 3.00 -5.80
C LYS A 340 -11.87 3.70 -5.85
N GLY A 341 -10.86 2.99 -6.31
CA GLY A 341 -9.50 3.51 -6.53
C GLY A 341 -8.86 2.81 -7.72
N SER A 342 -8.17 3.56 -8.54
CA SER A 342 -7.43 3.04 -9.69
C SER A 342 -6.21 2.26 -9.24
N GLY A 343 -5.75 1.33 -10.07
CA GLY A 343 -4.42 0.76 -9.97
C GLY A 343 -3.36 1.70 -10.54
N VAL A 344 -2.10 1.34 -10.34
CA VAL A 344 -0.94 2.06 -10.86
C VAL A 344 -0.03 1.09 -11.60
N VAL A 345 0.52 1.54 -12.72
CA VAL A 345 1.60 0.87 -13.43
C VAL A 345 2.82 1.77 -13.42
N ALA A 346 3.92 1.29 -12.81
CA ALA A 346 5.24 1.88 -12.88
C ALA A 346 6.04 1.09 -13.94
N ASP A 347 6.26 1.69 -15.11
CA ASP A 347 6.91 1.01 -16.25
C ASP A 347 8.40 0.76 -15.97
N PRO A 348 8.84 -0.50 -15.83
CA PRO A 348 10.23 -0.83 -15.51
C PRO A 348 11.20 -0.53 -16.66
N ASN A 349 10.72 -0.25 -17.88
CA ASN A 349 11.54 0.06 -19.04
C ASN A 349 11.84 1.56 -19.19
N LYS A 350 11.36 2.39 -18.29
CA LYS A 350 11.67 3.82 -18.27
C LYS A 350 13.15 4.04 -17.91
N PRO A 351 13.75 5.16 -18.36
CA PRO A 351 15.20 5.40 -18.23
C PRO A 351 15.73 5.36 -16.80
N PHE A 352 15.03 5.99 -15.85
CA PHE A 352 15.47 6.01 -14.45
C PHE A 352 15.40 4.61 -13.85
N THR A 353 14.29 3.90 -14.01
CA THR A 353 14.11 2.55 -13.49
C THR A 353 15.13 1.58 -14.09
N THR A 354 15.40 1.67 -15.40
CA THR A 354 16.41 0.85 -16.06
C THR A 354 17.79 1.09 -15.44
N GLU A 355 18.18 2.34 -15.19
CA GLU A 355 19.48 2.65 -14.56
C GLU A 355 19.51 2.24 -13.08
N LEU A 356 18.40 2.35 -12.38
CA LEU A 356 18.27 1.87 -10.99
C LEU A 356 18.50 0.34 -10.91
N VAL A 357 17.88 -0.41 -11.82
CA VAL A 357 18.09 -1.87 -11.92
C VAL A 357 19.55 -2.20 -12.22
N ASN A 358 20.21 -1.46 -13.11
CA ASN A 358 21.65 -1.61 -13.35
C ASN A 358 22.47 -1.34 -12.07
N SER A 359 22.08 -0.33 -11.32
CA SER A 359 22.72 0.01 -10.04
C SER A 359 22.49 -1.09 -9.01
N PHE A 360 21.27 -1.60 -8.87
CA PHE A 360 20.95 -2.75 -8.02
C PHE A 360 21.82 -3.96 -8.36
N ASN A 361 21.82 -4.40 -9.61
CA ASN A 361 22.59 -5.57 -10.07
C ASN A 361 24.11 -5.43 -9.89
N SER A 362 24.60 -4.22 -9.63
CA SER A 362 26.04 -3.96 -9.38
C SER A 362 26.39 -3.84 -7.90
N ILE A 363 25.42 -3.67 -7.01
CA ILE A 363 25.58 -3.42 -5.58
C ILE A 363 25.07 -4.59 -4.76
N TRP A 364 23.93 -5.16 -5.17
CA TRP A 364 23.32 -6.29 -4.50
C TRP A 364 23.82 -7.61 -5.08
N ASP A 365 23.88 -8.66 -4.25
CA ASP A 365 24.36 -9.99 -4.66
C ASP A 365 23.36 -10.78 -5.51
N ASN A 366 22.09 -10.40 -5.48
CA ASN A 366 21.00 -11.09 -6.19
C ASN A 366 20.46 -10.23 -7.33
N GLU A 367 19.86 -10.88 -8.32
CA GLU A 367 19.16 -10.21 -9.42
C GLU A 367 17.92 -9.45 -8.90
N THR A 368 17.62 -8.33 -9.56
CA THR A 368 16.46 -7.51 -9.24
C THR A 368 15.14 -8.24 -9.49
N ALA A 369 14.27 -8.27 -8.50
CA ALA A 369 12.91 -8.76 -8.62
C ALA A 369 11.94 -7.64 -9.05
N TYR A 370 10.90 -8.04 -9.80
CA TYR A 370 9.78 -7.17 -10.17
C TYR A 370 8.52 -7.72 -9.54
N ILE A 371 7.87 -6.92 -8.70
CA ILE A 371 6.67 -7.34 -7.98
C ILE A 371 5.49 -6.39 -8.22
N GLY A 372 4.31 -6.87 -7.87
CA GLY A 372 3.15 -6.02 -7.63
C GLY A 372 2.85 -5.92 -6.14
N VAL A 373 2.13 -4.90 -5.74
CA VAL A 373 1.57 -4.76 -4.39
C VAL A 373 0.06 -4.92 -4.45
N GLY A 374 -0.47 -5.77 -3.58
CA GLY A 374 -1.91 -6.06 -3.52
C GLY A 374 -2.74 -4.90 -2.93
N GLY A 375 -2.10 -3.97 -2.25
CA GLY A 375 -2.69 -2.73 -1.75
C GLY A 375 -2.72 -1.63 -2.82
N SER A 376 -3.66 -0.71 -2.69
CA SER A 376 -3.59 0.57 -3.38
C SER A 376 -2.85 1.54 -2.47
N ILE A 377 -1.90 2.27 -3.01
CA ILE A 377 -1.27 3.40 -2.36
C ILE A 377 -2.02 4.64 -2.90
N PRO A 378 -2.93 5.25 -2.14
CA PRO A 378 -3.84 6.27 -2.65
C PRO A 378 -3.12 7.45 -3.31
N PHE A 379 -2.06 7.95 -2.67
CA PHE A 379 -1.29 9.08 -3.19
C PHE A 379 -0.54 8.77 -4.50
N ALA A 380 -0.11 7.53 -4.73
CA ALA A 380 0.54 7.16 -6.00
C ALA A 380 -0.40 7.37 -7.20
N ASN A 381 -1.70 7.12 -7.02
CA ASN A 381 -2.71 7.43 -8.03
C ASN A 381 -2.84 8.95 -8.27
N ASP A 382 -2.80 9.74 -7.20
CA ASP A 382 -2.87 11.19 -7.32
C ASP A 382 -1.66 11.73 -8.08
N PHE A 383 -0.46 11.23 -7.81
CA PHE A 383 0.75 11.61 -8.55
C PHE A 383 0.68 11.22 -10.02
N VAL A 384 0.26 10.00 -10.37
CA VAL A 384 0.12 9.58 -11.77
C VAL A 384 -0.91 10.44 -12.52
N ARG A 385 -2.02 10.79 -11.87
CA ARG A 385 -3.05 11.64 -12.46
C ARG A 385 -2.56 13.06 -12.67
N GLU A 386 -1.90 13.65 -11.68
CA GLU A 386 -1.49 15.06 -11.68
C GLU A 386 -0.18 15.29 -12.45
N PHE A 387 0.72 14.32 -12.48
CA PHE A 387 2.01 14.38 -13.14
C PHE A 387 2.21 13.24 -14.14
N PRO A 388 1.35 13.13 -15.18
CA PRO A 388 1.33 11.98 -16.11
C PRO A 388 2.60 11.80 -16.94
N ASN A 389 3.45 12.82 -17.00
CA ASN A 389 4.74 12.76 -17.70
C ASN A 389 5.90 12.35 -16.82
N ALA A 390 5.72 12.34 -15.50
CA ALA A 390 6.75 11.91 -14.56
C ALA A 390 6.97 10.39 -14.66
N GLU A 391 8.22 9.96 -14.50
CA GLU A 391 8.53 8.55 -14.31
C GLU A 391 8.30 8.20 -12.85
N LEU A 392 7.39 7.26 -12.58
CA LEU A 392 7.14 6.76 -11.23
C LEU A 392 8.03 5.55 -10.94
N VAL A 393 8.67 5.57 -9.77
CA VAL A 393 9.58 4.52 -9.29
C VAL A 393 9.20 4.18 -7.85
N LEU A 394 8.88 2.91 -7.59
CA LEU A 394 8.47 2.41 -6.28
C LEU A 394 9.53 1.42 -5.78
N VAL A 395 10.17 1.76 -4.68
CA VAL A 395 11.23 0.97 -4.03
C VAL A 395 11.13 1.13 -2.51
N GLY A 396 11.92 0.40 -1.75
CA GLY A 396 11.99 0.56 -0.30
C GLY A 396 13.04 -0.33 0.35
N ALA A 397 13.29 -0.12 1.63
CA ALA A 397 14.24 -0.90 2.41
C ALA A 397 13.60 -2.05 3.20
N ALA A 398 12.28 -1.99 3.44
CA ALA A 398 11.53 -3.06 4.09
C ALA A 398 11.61 -4.38 3.31
N ASP A 399 11.21 -5.47 3.90
CA ASP A 399 11.09 -6.77 3.24
C ASP A 399 9.82 -7.51 3.66
N GLU A 400 9.26 -8.29 2.72
CA GLU A 400 8.04 -9.08 2.93
C GLU A 400 8.30 -10.35 3.78
N GLU A 401 9.55 -10.71 3.99
CA GLU A 401 9.89 -11.96 4.68
C GLU A 401 9.84 -11.83 6.21
N LEU A 402 10.37 -10.74 6.76
CA LEU A 402 10.46 -10.48 8.20
C LEU A 402 10.09 -9.04 8.60
N GLY A 403 9.72 -8.18 7.65
CA GLY A 403 9.46 -6.77 7.89
C GLY A 403 8.29 -6.50 8.81
N ASN A 404 7.22 -7.31 8.74
CA ASN A 404 6.01 -7.21 9.55
C ASN A 404 5.39 -5.80 9.54
N ALA A 405 5.35 -5.12 8.40
CA ALA A 405 4.67 -3.83 8.28
C ALA A 405 3.24 -3.93 8.84
N HIS A 406 2.77 -2.92 9.57
CA HIS A 406 1.49 -2.84 10.29
C HIS A 406 1.27 -3.91 11.40
N ALA A 407 2.17 -4.89 11.57
CA ALA A 407 2.05 -5.94 12.57
C ALA A 407 3.02 -5.73 13.75
N PRO A 408 2.85 -6.47 14.88
CA PRO A 408 3.82 -6.48 15.96
C PRO A 408 5.20 -6.99 15.49
N ASN A 409 6.25 -6.50 16.13
CA ASN A 409 7.64 -6.78 15.79
C ASN A 409 8.07 -6.31 14.40
N GLU A 410 7.50 -5.21 13.92
CA GLU A 410 7.96 -4.54 12.72
C GLU A 410 9.46 -4.28 12.79
N SER A 411 10.14 -4.49 11.65
CA SER A 411 11.60 -4.32 11.58
C SER A 411 12.09 -4.09 10.16
N VAL A 412 13.27 -3.52 10.02
CA VAL A 412 13.94 -3.31 8.73
C VAL A 412 15.35 -3.87 8.77
N GLN A 413 15.80 -4.49 7.68
CA GLN A 413 17.18 -4.94 7.50
C GLN A 413 18.09 -3.71 7.28
N ILE A 414 19.09 -3.52 8.13
CA ILE A 414 19.94 -2.32 8.09
C ILE A 414 20.76 -2.27 6.79
N ASP A 415 21.29 -3.40 6.33
CA ASP A 415 22.04 -3.49 5.08
C ASP A 415 21.19 -3.10 3.86
N HIS A 416 19.86 -3.34 3.88
CA HIS A 416 18.98 -2.91 2.80
C HIS A 416 18.92 -1.39 2.68
N ILE A 417 18.91 -0.66 3.81
CA ILE A 417 18.94 0.80 3.82
C ILE A 417 20.23 1.29 3.17
N GLU A 418 21.38 0.72 3.54
CA GLU A 418 22.68 1.09 2.98
C GLU A 418 22.76 0.82 1.47
N MET A 419 22.39 -0.39 1.05
CA MET A 419 22.45 -0.78 -0.36
C MET A 419 21.47 0.03 -1.21
N LEU A 420 20.30 0.39 -0.69
CA LEU A 420 19.34 1.25 -1.40
C LEU A 420 19.88 2.68 -1.56
N ILE A 421 20.50 3.24 -0.53
CA ILE A 421 21.16 4.56 -0.60
C ILE A 421 22.25 4.53 -1.68
N GLU A 422 23.14 3.56 -1.65
CA GLU A 422 24.21 3.44 -2.64
C GLU A 422 23.67 3.31 -4.07
N SER A 423 22.61 2.53 -4.25
CA SER A 423 21.95 2.31 -5.54
C SER A 423 21.32 3.59 -6.08
N LEU A 424 20.59 4.33 -5.25
CA LEU A 424 19.97 5.59 -5.64
C LEU A 424 21.02 6.67 -5.94
N VAL A 425 22.06 6.78 -5.12
CA VAL A 425 23.18 7.71 -5.36
C VAL A 425 23.86 7.41 -6.70
N LYS A 426 24.12 6.13 -7.00
CA LYS A 426 24.72 5.72 -8.27
C LYS A 426 23.81 6.02 -9.45
N THR A 427 22.52 5.70 -9.32
CA THR A 427 21.52 5.97 -10.36
C THR A 427 21.44 7.47 -10.67
N LEU A 428 21.31 8.31 -9.65
CA LEU A 428 21.22 9.76 -9.81
C LEU A 428 22.46 10.37 -10.48
N LYS A 429 23.65 9.84 -10.22
CA LYS A 429 24.88 10.27 -10.90
C LYS A 429 24.91 9.88 -12.38
N ASN A 430 24.26 8.81 -12.77
CA ASN A 430 24.32 8.28 -14.14
C ASN A 430 23.23 8.82 -15.07
N ILE A 431 22.13 9.35 -14.53
CA ILE A 431 20.99 9.88 -15.32
C ILE A 431 21.09 11.38 -15.64
N SER A 432 22.14 12.05 -15.13
CA SER A 432 22.38 13.50 -15.28
C SER A 432 22.61 13.93 -16.74
#